data_aa46e49f3414c1d53add48437f7bb3f0
#
_entry.id   aa46e49f3414c1d53add48437f7bb3f0
#
_cell.length_a   1.000
_cell.length_b   1.000
_cell.length_c   1.000
_cell.angle_alpha   90.00
_cell.angle_beta   90.00
_cell.angle_gamma   90.00
#
_symmetry.space_group_name_H-M   'P 1'
#
loop_
_entity.id
_entity.type
_entity.pdbx_description
1 polymer ?
#
loop_
_entity_poly.entity_id
_entity_poly.type
_entity_poly.pdbx_seq_one_letter_code
_entity_poly.pdbx_strand_id
1 'polypeptide(L)'
;MTIVVTGATGNVGRPLVSRLAAAGTRVRVVTRTPETAGFPDGVQPVSSAVAALPGASAVFLNSRALGNDLADVVALAKQSGVTKLVALSAINADDDFSRQPSRFRGDRNKEVEQLCIDSGVAWVSLRPAVFVTNFVGMWSAQIRAGVADSD
;
A
#
# COMPACT_ATOMS: atom_id res chain seq x y z
N MET A 1 2.91 7.47 18.41
CA MET A 1 3.34 7.13 17.03
C MET A 1 2.11 7.22 16.12
N THR A 2 2.22 7.89 14.99
CA THR A 2 1.15 7.98 13.98
C THR A 2 1.65 7.36 12.68
N ILE A 3 0.88 6.46 12.11
CA ILE A 3 1.19 5.79 10.84
C ILE A 3 0.23 6.27 9.76
N VAL A 4 0.76 6.66 8.62
CA VAL A 4 -0.01 6.98 7.42
C VAL A 4 -0.11 5.75 6.52
N VAL A 5 -1.32 5.42 6.07
CA VAL A 5 -1.56 4.30 5.14
C VAL A 5 -2.18 4.83 3.85
N THR A 6 -1.46 4.66 2.75
CA THR A 6 -1.99 4.93 1.41
C THR A 6 -2.61 3.66 0.82
N GLY A 7 -3.63 3.79 -0.02
CA GLY A 7 -4.36 2.63 -0.53
C GLY A 7 -5.12 1.86 0.54
N ALA A 8 -5.59 2.55 1.58
CA ALA A 8 -6.19 1.99 2.79
C ALA A 8 -7.50 1.21 2.53
N THR A 9 -8.18 1.43 1.42
CA THR A 9 -9.43 0.73 1.05
C THR A 9 -9.19 -0.56 0.26
N GLY A 10 -7.94 -0.82 -0.13
CA GLY A 10 -7.56 -2.01 -0.91
C GLY A 10 -7.37 -3.28 -0.09
N ASN A 11 -7.06 -4.38 -0.79
CA ASN A 11 -6.91 -5.72 -0.21
C ASN A 11 -5.81 -5.82 0.87
N VAL A 12 -4.77 -5.02 0.77
CA VAL A 12 -3.68 -4.95 1.77
C VAL A 12 -3.94 -3.85 2.79
N GLY A 13 -4.35 -2.68 2.33
CA GLY A 13 -4.51 -1.51 3.18
C GLY A 13 -5.58 -1.67 4.25
N ARG A 14 -6.75 -2.20 3.88
CA ARG A 14 -7.87 -2.36 4.82
C ARG A 14 -7.53 -3.29 6.01
N PRO A 15 -7.02 -4.52 5.81
CA PRO A 15 -6.56 -5.36 6.91
C PRO A 15 -5.43 -4.73 7.73
N LEU A 16 -4.49 -4.04 7.09
CA LEU A 16 -3.40 -3.35 7.77
C LEU A 16 -3.95 -2.28 8.73
N VAL A 17 -4.85 -1.42 8.24
CA VAL A 17 -5.48 -0.38 9.05
C VAL A 17 -6.23 -0.97 10.25
N SER A 18 -7.03 -2.03 10.03
CA SER A 18 -7.76 -2.71 11.10
C SER A 18 -6.82 -3.27 12.17
N ARG A 19 -5.72 -3.90 11.77
CA ARG A 19 -4.73 -4.46 12.70
C ARG A 19 -3.99 -3.37 13.48
N LEU A 20 -3.60 -2.28 12.83
CA LEU A 20 -2.94 -1.16 13.49
C LEU A 20 -3.87 -0.47 14.50
N ALA A 21 -5.13 -0.25 14.14
CA ALA A 21 -6.13 0.32 15.03
C ALA A 21 -6.38 -0.59 16.25
N ALA A 22 -6.54 -1.90 16.03
CA ALA A 22 -6.71 -2.88 17.12
C ALA A 22 -5.50 -2.94 18.06
N ALA A 23 -4.30 -2.62 17.57
CA ALA A 23 -3.08 -2.50 18.37
C ALA A 23 -2.94 -1.13 19.08
N GLY A 24 -3.95 -0.27 19.03
CA GLY A 24 -3.92 1.05 19.66
C GLY A 24 -3.03 2.08 18.95
N THR A 25 -2.61 1.81 17.72
CA THR A 25 -1.81 2.73 16.92
C THR A 25 -2.69 3.81 16.31
N ARG A 26 -2.27 5.06 16.39
CA ARG A 26 -2.95 6.16 15.66
C ARG A 26 -2.68 5.99 14.17
N VAL A 27 -3.74 5.89 13.37
CA VAL A 27 -3.66 5.68 11.93
C VAL A 27 -4.34 6.83 11.19
N ARG A 28 -3.66 7.40 10.22
CA ARG A 28 -4.27 8.26 9.20
C ARG A 28 -4.32 7.50 7.89
N VAL A 29 -5.44 7.56 7.21
CA VAL A 29 -5.63 6.90 5.92
C VAL A 29 -5.90 7.92 4.84
N VAL A 30 -5.19 7.80 3.73
CA VAL A 30 -5.45 8.62 2.56
C VAL A 30 -6.51 7.94 1.71
N THR A 31 -7.65 8.61 1.52
CA THR A 31 -8.78 8.10 0.73
C THR A 31 -9.49 9.23 -0.01
N ARG A 32 -10.04 8.93 -1.17
CA ARG A 32 -10.81 9.89 -1.98
C ARG A 32 -12.20 10.19 -1.40
N THR A 33 -12.68 9.33 -0.52
CA THR A 33 -14.02 9.40 0.09
C THR A 33 -13.93 9.25 1.60
N PRO A 34 -13.36 10.23 2.33
CA PRO A 34 -13.15 10.14 3.78
C PRO A 34 -14.44 9.86 4.56
N GLU A 35 -15.55 10.45 4.13
CA GLU A 35 -16.85 10.41 4.83
C GLU A 35 -17.49 9.02 4.79
N THR A 36 -17.21 8.22 3.76
CA THR A 36 -17.87 6.93 3.51
C THR A 36 -16.94 5.72 3.62
N ALA A 37 -15.70 5.93 4.01
CA ALA A 37 -14.66 4.89 3.94
C ALA A 37 -14.85 3.73 4.94
N GLY A 38 -15.66 3.90 6.00
CA GLY A 38 -16.03 2.83 6.94
C GLY A 38 -14.84 2.20 7.65
N PHE A 39 -13.94 3.01 8.21
CA PHE A 39 -12.81 2.54 9.01
C PHE A 39 -13.20 2.38 10.49
N PRO A 40 -12.45 1.58 11.27
CA PRO A 40 -12.64 1.45 12.72
C PRO A 40 -12.48 2.79 13.45
N ASP A 41 -13.03 2.87 14.66
CA ASP A 41 -12.84 4.01 15.56
C ASP A 41 -11.33 4.26 15.79
N GLY A 42 -10.97 5.55 15.90
CA GLY A 42 -9.56 5.97 16.09
C GLY A 42 -8.73 6.06 14.81
N VAL A 43 -9.26 5.65 13.66
CA VAL A 43 -8.65 5.88 12.35
C VAL A 43 -9.13 7.22 11.80
N GLN A 44 -8.19 8.05 11.36
CA GLN A 44 -8.48 9.37 10.79
C GLN A 44 -8.41 9.34 9.25
N PRO A 45 -9.53 9.35 8.54
CA PRO A 45 -9.52 9.50 7.08
C PRO A 45 -9.19 10.93 6.69
N VAL A 46 -8.36 11.08 5.66
CA VAL A 46 -8.01 12.38 5.06
C VAL A 46 -8.00 12.27 3.54
N SER A 47 -8.28 13.37 2.86
CA SER A 47 -8.43 13.40 1.40
C SER A 47 -7.09 13.48 0.64
N SER A 48 -5.99 13.81 1.32
CA SER A 48 -4.69 13.95 0.66
C SER A 48 -3.52 13.49 1.53
N ALA A 49 -2.45 13.05 0.89
CA ALA A 49 -1.21 12.71 1.58
C ALA A 49 -0.60 13.92 2.29
N VAL A 50 -0.72 15.12 1.72
CA VAL A 50 -0.25 16.37 2.33
C VAL A 50 -0.88 16.58 3.70
N ALA A 51 -2.19 16.34 3.84
CA ALA A 51 -2.88 16.47 5.12
C ALA A 51 -2.56 15.32 6.10
N ALA A 52 -2.15 14.16 5.57
CA ALA A 52 -1.85 12.98 6.38
C ALA A 52 -0.48 13.01 7.05
N LEU A 53 0.53 13.61 6.42
CA LEU A 53 1.94 13.47 6.78
C LEU A 53 2.42 14.25 8.01
N PRO A 54 1.91 15.45 8.34
CA PRO A 54 2.41 16.20 9.49
C PRO A 54 2.36 15.39 10.79
N GLY A 55 3.52 15.23 11.45
CA GLY A 55 3.65 14.46 12.70
C GLY A 55 3.52 12.94 12.55
N ALA A 56 3.54 12.42 11.34
CA ALA A 56 3.61 10.98 11.09
C ALA A 56 5.02 10.46 11.36
N SER A 57 5.11 9.26 11.93
CA SER A 57 6.38 8.56 12.18
C SER A 57 6.73 7.59 11.05
N ALA A 58 5.71 7.00 10.42
CA ALA A 58 5.87 6.04 9.34
C ALA A 58 4.79 6.19 8.27
N VAL A 59 5.14 5.78 7.04
CA VAL A 59 4.21 5.77 5.89
C VAL A 59 4.25 4.42 5.20
N PHE A 60 3.07 3.83 4.99
CA PHE A 60 2.88 2.69 4.09
C PHE A 60 2.54 3.22 2.70
N LEU A 61 3.39 2.89 1.73
CA LEU A 61 3.33 3.37 0.36
C LEU A 61 2.74 2.30 -0.57
N ASN A 62 1.59 2.60 -1.14
CA ASN A 62 0.98 1.82 -2.23
C ASN A 62 1.09 2.63 -3.52
N SER A 63 1.98 2.21 -4.41
CA SER A 63 2.28 2.95 -5.65
C SER A 63 1.07 3.12 -6.57
N ARG A 64 0.18 2.11 -6.65
CA ARG A 64 -1.05 2.19 -7.43
C ARG A 64 -2.00 3.27 -6.89
N ALA A 65 -2.15 3.33 -5.58
CA ALA A 65 -3.05 4.30 -4.95
C ALA A 65 -2.55 5.73 -5.08
N LEU A 66 -1.24 5.92 -5.11
CA LEU A 66 -0.59 7.22 -5.23
C LEU A 66 -0.44 7.68 -6.69
N GLY A 67 -0.28 6.74 -7.62
CA GLY A 67 -0.12 7.06 -9.04
C GLY A 67 1.03 8.03 -9.28
N ASN A 68 0.74 9.16 -9.92
CA ASN A 68 1.73 10.19 -10.25
C ASN A 68 2.24 10.96 -9.02
N ASP A 69 1.52 10.95 -7.92
CA ASP A 69 1.89 11.67 -6.69
C ASP A 69 2.94 10.92 -5.85
N LEU A 70 3.33 9.70 -6.27
CA LEU A 70 4.22 8.84 -5.48
C LEU A 70 5.54 9.52 -5.10
N ALA A 71 6.20 10.18 -6.04
CA ALA A 71 7.47 10.85 -5.80
C ALA A 71 7.31 12.04 -4.84
N ASP A 72 6.27 12.84 -5.04
CA ASP A 72 5.98 14.00 -4.21
C ASP A 72 5.64 13.59 -2.77
N VAL A 73 4.89 12.49 -2.60
CA VAL A 73 4.55 11.96 -1.28
C VAL A 73 5.78 11.46 -0.54
N VAL A 74 6.72 10.78 -1.22
CA VAL A 74 7.98 10.35 -0.60
C VAL A 74 8.84 11.55 -0.19
N ALA A 75 8.96 12.54 -1.07
CA ALA A 75 9.70 13.77 -0.77
C ALA A 75 9.10 14.53 0.42
N LEU A 76 7.78 14.69 0.42
CA LEU A 76 7.04 15.35 1.50
C LEU A 76 7.12 14.58 2.82
N ALA A 77 7.09 13.24 2.79
CA ALA A 77 7.26 12.41 3.97
C ALA A 77 8.63 12.69 4.64
N LYS A 78 9.71 12.73 3.84
CA LYS A 78 11.04 13.12 4.32
C LYS A 78 11.04 14.51 4.94
N GLN A 79 10.48 15.50 4.25
CA GLN A 79 10.40 16.89 4.73
C GLN A 79 9.60 17.03 6.03
N SER A 80 8.57 16.20 6.20
CA SER A 80 7.71 16.16 7.40
C SER A 80 8.33 15.42 8.58
N GLY A 81 9.57 14.91 8.45
CA GLY A 81 10.27 14.21 9.53
C GLY A 81 9.82 12.75 9.71
N VAL A 82 9.19 12.14 8.72
CA VAL A 82 8.91 10.70 8.73
C VAL A 82 10.20 9.92 8.83
N THR A 83 10.26 8.97 9.76
CA THR A 83 11.48 8.20 10.05
C THR A 83 11.48 6.81 9.42
N LYS A 84 10.34 6.33 8.91
CA LYS A 84 10.25 5.02 8.27
C LYS A 84 9.27 4.98 7.10
N LEU A 85 9.71 4.39 5.99
CA LEU A 85 8.88 4.09 4.83
C LEU A 85 8.70 2.58 4.69
N VAL A 86 7.49 2.15 4.37
CA VAL A 86 7.17 0.76 4.06
C VAL A 86 6.62 0.71 2.64
N ALA A 87 7.39 0.18 1.71
CA ALA A 87 7.00 0.07 0.32
C ALA A 87 6.24 -1.24 0.05
N LEU A 88 5.03 -1.15 -0.48
CA LEU A 88 4.36 -2.30 -1.07
C LEU A 88 4.88 -2.48 -2.49
N SER A 89 5.68 -3.52 -2.67
CA SER A 89 6.31 -3.91 -3.93
C SER A 89 5.80 -5.30 -4.38
N ALA A 90 6.58 -6.04 -5.12
CA ALA A 90 6.28 -7.41 -5.55
C ALA A 90 7.58 -8.22 -5.74
N ILE A 91 7.47 -9.54 -5.71
CA ILE A 91 8.61 -10.44 -5.87
C ILE A 91 9.35 -10.23 -7.20
N ASN A 92 8.63 -9.82 -8.24
CA ASN A 92 9.15 -9.56 -9.60
C ASN A 92 9.52 -8.09 -9.86
N ALA A 93 9.76 -7.29 -8.81
CA ALA A 93 10.09 -5.87 -8.96
C ALA A 93 11.38 -5.62 -9.75
N ASP A 94 12.31 -6.56 -9.74
CA ASP A 94 13.59 -6.47 -10.45
C ASP A 94 13.56 -7.08 -11.86
N ASP A 95 12.46 -7.72 -12.26
CA ASP A 95 12.27 -8.26 -13.59
C ASP A 95 12.08 -7.15 -14.63
N ASP A 96 12.25 -7.51 -15.91
CA ASP A 96 11.86 -6.64 -17.03
C ASP A 96 10.39 -6.23 -16.92
N PHE A 97 10.06 -5.03 -17.36
CA PHE A 97 8.69 -4.50 -17.28
C PHE A 97 7.65 -5.36 -17.99
N SER A 98 8.04 -6.06 -19.04
CA SER A 98 7.19 -7.03 -19.74
C SER A 98 6.79 -8.22 -18.88
N ARG A 99 7.56 -8.53 -17.85
CA ARG A 99 7.33 -9.61 -16.87
C ARG A 99 6.64 -9.13 -15.58
N GLN A 100 6.19 -7.88 -15.55
CA GLN A 100 5.48 -7.27 -14.44
C GLN A 100 4.02 -6.95 -14.81
N PRO A 101 3.12 -7.96 -14.89
CA PRO A 101 1.75 -7.75 -15.38
C PRO A 101 0.94 -6.77 -14.51
N SER A 102 1.30 -6.60 -13.25
CA SER A 102 0.63 -5.65 -12.36
C SER A 102 0.84 -4.17 -12.76
N ARG A 103 1.84 -3.87 -13.58
CA ARG A 103 2.07 -2.52 -14.13
C ARG A 103 0.89 -2.02 -14.97
N PHE A 104 0.19 -2.90 -15.69
CA PHE A 104 -1.03 -2.54 -16.43
C PHE A 104 -2.14 -2.02 -15.50
N ARG A 105 -2.09 -2.38 -14.22
CA ARG A 105 -3.03 -1.92 -13.20
C ARG A 105 -2.53 -0.69 -12.44
N GLY A 106 -1.38 -0.14 -12.82
CA GLY A 106 -0.79 1.04 -12.20
C GLY A 106 0.24 0.78 -11.10
N ASP A 107 0.61 -0.48 -10.83
CA ASP A 107 1.68 -0.77 -9.87
C ASP A 107 3.04 -0.29 -10.41
N ARG A 108 3.83 0.28 -9.51
CA ARG A 108 5.17 0.83 -9.77
C ARG A 108 6.13 0.30 -8.72
N ASN A 109 6.30 -1.06 -8.73
CA ASN A 109 7.02 -1.77 -7.69
C ASN A 109 8.50 -1.39 -7.60
N LYS A 110 9.17 -1.29 -8.73
CA LYS A 110 10.58 -0.88 -8.79
C LYS A 110 10.73 0.58 -8.40
N GLU A 111 9.85 1.43 -8.91
CA GLU A 111 9.90 2.86 -8.70
C GLU A 111 9.66 3.25 -7.23
N VAL A 112 8.72 2.59 -6.54
CA VAL A 112 8.50 2.88 -5.12
C VAL A 112 9.71 2.52 -4.26
N GLU A 113 10.38 1.42 -4.57
CA GLU A 113 11.63 1.05 -3.88
C GLU A 113 12.73 2.04 -4.15
N GLN A 114 12.93 2.42 -5.43
CA GLN A 114 13.96 3.38 -5.81
C GLN A 114 13.76 4.73 -5.12
N LEU A 115 12.52 5.23 -5.08
CA LEU A 115 12.20 6.48 -4.36
C LEU A 115 12.49 6.38 -2.86
N CYS A 116 12.22 5.22 -2.24
CA CYS A 116 12.59 5.00 -0.84
C CYS A 116 14.11 5.04 -0.64
N ILE A 117 14.89 4.39 -1.51
CA ILE A 117 16.35 4.41 -1.48
C ILE A 117 16.86 5.85 -1.61
N ASP A 118 16.41 6.57 -2.61
CA ASP A 118 16.87 7.92 -2.93
C ASP A 118 16.48 8.94 -1.85
N SER A 119 15.41 8.67 -1.11
CA SER A 119 14.98 9.52 -0.01
C SER A 119 15.99 9.57 1.14
N GLY A 120 16.76 8.51 1.36
CA GLY A 120 17.63 8.34 2.52
C GLY A 120 16.90 8.13 3.85
N VAL A 121 15.56 8.03 3.85
CA VAL A 121 14.77 7.65 5.03
C VAL A 121 14.90 6.14 5.24
N ALA A 122 14.94 5.68 6.49
CA ALA A 122 14.93 4.23 6.76
C ALA A 122 13.68 3.58 6.14
N TRP A 123 13.87 2.47 5.45
CA TRP A 123 12.78 1.86 4.70
C TRP A 123 12.84 0.33 4.69
N VAL A 124 11.71 -0.29 4.32
CA VAL A 124 11.59 -1.73 4.08
C VAL A 124 10.67 -1.97 2.89
N SER A 125 11.00 -2.96 2.06
CA SER A 125 10.14 -3.44 0.99
C SER A 125 9.39 -4.70 1.39
N LEU A 126 8.11 -4.73 1.13
CA LEU A 126 7.28 -5.93 1.18
C LEU A 126 7.10 -6.41 -0.26
N ARG A 127 7.66 -7.58 -0.58
CA ARG A 127 7.64 -8.18 -1.92
C ARG A 127 6.77 -9.46 -1.94
N PRO A 128 5.43 -9.34 -1.88
CA PRO A 128 4.57 -10.51 -1.99
C PRO A 128 4.69 -11.16 -3.37
N ALA A 129 4.56 -12.49 -3.40
CA ALA A 129 4.49 -13.25 -4.65
C ALA A 129 3.07 -13.25 -5.20
N VAL A 130 2.12 -13.72 -4.40
CA VAL A 130 0.69 -13.78 -4.75
C VAL A 130 -0.13 -13.45 -3.50
N PHE A 131 -1.19 -12.69 -3.67
CA PHE A 131 -2.17 -12.51 -2.60
C PHE A 131 -3.15 -13.68 -2.58
N VAL A 132 -3.35 -14.30 -1.42
CA VAL A 132 -4.31 -15.41 -1.24
C VAL A 132 -5.72 -15.03 -1.71
N THR A 133 -6.11 -13.76 -1.54
CA THR A 133 -7.39 -13.24 -2.02
C THR A 133 -7.57 -13.34 -3.54
N ASN A 134 -6.47 -13.42 -4.31
CA ASN A 134 -6.55 -13.60 -5.76
C ASN A 134 -7.06 -15.00 -6.13
N PHE A 135 -6.79 -16.02 -5.32
CA PHE A 135 -7.26 -17.38 -5.54
C PHE A 135 -8.77 -17.49 -5.55
N VAL A 136 -9.45 -16.68 -4.71
CA VAL A 136 -10.92 -16.65 -4.69
C VAL A 136 -11.47 -16.18 -6.04
N GLY A 137 -10.86 -15.17 -6.66
CA GLY A 137 -11.28 -14.67 -7.97
C GLY A 137 -10.89 -15.59 -9.14
N MET A 138 -9.72 -16.24 -9.05
CA MET A 138 -9.17 -17.03 -10.15
C MET A 138 -9.71 -18.47 -10.20
N TRP A 139 -9.96 -19.10 -9.04
CA TRP A 139 -10.23 -20.53 -8.95
C TRP A 139 -11.52 -20.90 -8.22
N SER A 140 -12.31 -19.93 -7.74
CA SER A 140 -13.53 -20.24 -6.99
C SER A 140 -14.54 -21.06 -7.80
N ALA A 141 -14.63 -20.85 -9.11
CA ALA A 141 -15.51 -21.60 -10.00
C ALA A 141 -15.02 -23.04 -10.16
N GLN A 142 -13.73 -23.24 -10.41
CA GLN A 142 -13.12 -24.57 -10.54
C GLN A 142 -13.16 -25.36 -9.23
N ILE A 143 -12.88 -24.69 -8.11
CA ILE A 143 -12.97 -25.33 -6.78
C ILE A 143 -14.40 -25.80 -6.49
N ARG A 144 -15.41 -24.98 -6.80
CA ARG A 144 -16.81 -25.36 -6.62
C ARG A 144 -17.26 -26.49 -7.56
N ALA A 145 -16.69 -26.53 -8.75
CA ALA A 145 -16.97 -27.60 -9.73
C ALA A 145 -16.18 -28.88 -9.46
N GLY A 146 -15.26 -28.89 -8.49
CA GLY A 146 -14.38 -30.04 -8.21
C GLY A 146 -13.36 -30.30 -9.31
N VAL A 147 -13.08 -29.33 -10.17
CA VAL A 147 -12.11 -29.43 -11.27
C VAL A 147 -10.90 -28.61 -10.89
N ALA A 148 -9.78 -29.28 -10.60
CA ALA A 148 -8.46 -28.65 -10.49
C ALA A 148 -7.72 -28.93 -11.80
N ASP A 149 -7.89 -28.09 -12.80
CA ASP A 149 -7.01 -28.11 -13.96
C ASP A 149 -5.73 -27.34 -13.59
N SER A 150 -4.65 -28.08 -13.57
CA SER A 150 -3.27 -27.58 -13.45
C SER A 150 -2.68 -27.53 -14.87
N ASP A 151 -2.92 -26.47 -15.62
CA ASP A 151 -2.12 -26.08 -16.77
C ASP A 151 -1.21 -24.91 -16.41
#